data_20d07c3031b757d85604f7e37cb6dcca
#
_entry.id   20d07c3031b757d85604f7e37cb6dcca
#
_cell.length_a   1.000
_cell.length_b   1.000
_cell.length_c   1.000
_cell.angle_alpha   90.00
_cell.angle_beta   90.00
_cell.angle_gamma   90.00
#
_symmetry.space_group_name_H-M   'P 1'
#
loop_
_entity.id
_entity.type
_entity.pdbx_description
1 polymer ?
#
loop_
_entity_poly.entity_id
_entity_poly.type
_entity_poly.pdbx_seq_one_letter_code
_entity_poly.pdbx_strand_id
1 'polypeptide(L)'
;MRFGEGPEALVVVMMHLALGARARSLQLAYIRDLIGDYKHQVLMGDMNTHASDLLQNSALRDLGLLAPQLEATFPSWRPQRCLDHILLSPSLTLEKVEVLAQPISDHLPVAVEIRLPGSLTADALPALSPAPRGTHE
;
A
#
# COMPACT_ATOMS: atom_id res chain seq x y z
N MET A 1 2.50 -10.10 -1.60
CA MET A 1 3.78 -10.66 -1.09
C MET A 1 3.64 -10.95 0.40
N ARG A 2 4.26 -12.02 0.86
CA ARG A 2 4.28 -12.39 2.29
C ARG A 2 5.72 -12.51 2.76
N PHE A 3 6.01 -11.96 3.93
CA PHE A 3 7.31 -11.99 4.57
C PHE A 3 7.16 -12.63 5.95
N GLY A 4 7.85 -13.73 6.20
CA GLY A 4 7.72 -14.53 7.41
C GLY A 4 6.63 -15.61 7.32
N GLU A 5 6.36 -16.25 8.44
CA GLU A 5 5.45 -17.38 8.55
C GLU A 5 4.37 -17.14 9.61
N GLY A 6 3.23 -17.81 9.43
CA GLY A 6 2.12 -17.79 10.38
C GLY A 6 1.40 -16.44 10.46
N PRO A 7 0.60 -16.23 11.53
CA PRO A 7 -0.21 -15.01 11.68
C PRO A 7 0.62 -13.75 11.96
N GLU A 8 1.86 -13.89 12.41
CA GLU A 8 2.81 -12.77 12.62
C GLU A 8 3.56 -12.35 11.36
N ALA A 9 3.29 -12.99 10.23
CA ALA A 9 3.90 -12.59 8.95
C ALA A 9 3.41 -11.20 8.52
N LEU A 10 4.27 -10.48 7.80
CA LEU A 10 3.90 -9.25 7.10
C LEU A 10 3.34 -9.62 5.73
N VAL A 11 2.15 -9.13 5.43
CA VAL A 11 1.58 -9.22 4.09
C VAL A 11 1.56 -7.84 3.43
N VAL A 12 2.05 -7.78 2.21
CA VAL A 12 2.04 -6.55 1.38
C VAL A 12 1.20 -6.82 0.14
N VAL A 13 0.17 -6.01 -0.04
CA VAL A 13 -0.72 -6.08 -1.21
C VAL A 13 -0.50 -4.83 -2.05
N MET A 14 -0.11 -5.02 -3.30
CA MET A 14 -0.08 -3.96 -4.31
C MET A 14 -1.33 -4.10 -5.18
N MET A 15 -2.04 -3.02 -5.39
CA MET A 15 -3.32 -3.06 -6.09
C MET A 15 -3.54 -1.86 -6.99
N HIS A 16 -4.34 -2.09 -8.02
CA HIS A 16 -4.94 -1.05 -8.83
C HIS A 16 -6.44 -1.33 -8.90
N LEU A 17 -7.23 -0.59 -8.14
CA LEU A 17 -8.65 -0.85 -8.01
C LEU A 17 -9.44 -0.30 -9.21
N ALA A 18 -10.56 -0.92 -9.50
CA ALA A 18 -11.45 -0.49 -10.55
C ALA A 18 -12.00 0.92 -10.30
N LEU A 19 -12.27 1.65 -11.38
CA LEU A 19 -12.93 2.97 -11.34
C LEU A 19 -14.38 2.85 -10.86
N GLY A 20 -15.11 1.80 -11.27
CA GLY A 20 -16.49 1.59 -10.88
C GLY A 20 -16.62 1.16 -9.42
N ALA A 21 -17.53 1.80 -8.67
CA ALA A 21 -17.71 1.56 -7.25
C ALA A 21 -18.08 0.11 -6.92
N ARG A 22 -18.94 -0.52 -7.74
CA ARG A 22 -19.37 -1.90 -7.53
C ARG A 22 -18.20 -2.88 -7.70
N ALA A 23 -17.43 -2.76 -8.78
CA ALA A 23 -16.29 -3.61 -9.03
C ALA A 23 -15.23 -3.42 -7.94
N ARG A 24 -15.00 -2.17 -7.54
CA ARG A 24 -14.07 -1.84 -6.45
C ARG A 24 -14.49 -2.46 -5.12
N SER A 25 -15.78 -2.42 -4.79
CA SER A 25 -16.29 -3.06 -3.57
C SER A 25 -16.05 -4.57 -3.55
N LEU A 26 -16.25 -5.25 -4.68
CA LEU A 26 -15.98 -6.69 -4.81
C LEU A 26 -14.48 -7.01 -4.66
N GLN A 27 -13.62 -6.18 -5.25
CA GLN A 27 -12.17 -6.32 -5.12
C GLN A 27 -11.71 -6.14 -3.67
N LEU A 28 -12.23 -5.14 -2.97
CA LEU A 28 -11.89 -4.88 -1.57
C LEU A 28 -12.38 -6.00 -0.64
N ALA A 29 -13.55 -6.55 -0.88
CA ALA A 29 -14.04 -7.70 -0.13
C ALA A 29 -13.15 -8.93 -0.32
N TYR A 30 -12.71 -9.20 -1.54
CA TYR A 30 -11.77 -10.28 -1.84
C TYR A 30 -10.42 -10.08 -1.14
N ILE A 31 -9.87 -8.88 -1.19
CA ILE A 31 -8.61 -8.55 -0.52
C ILE A 31 -8.73 -8.75 0.98
N ARG A 32 -9.82 -8.27 1.59
CA ARG A 32 -10.07 -8.44 3.01
C ARG A 32 -10.08 -9.92 3.42
N ASP A 33 -10.75 -10.76 2.68
CA ASP A 33 -10.81 -12.20 2.95
C ASP A 33 -9.42 -12.84 2.83
N LEU A 34 -8.62 -12.37 1.89
CA LEU A 34 -7.28 -12.90 1.65
C LEU A 34 -6.29 -12.56 2.78
N ILE A 35 -6.39 -11.38 3.36
CA ILE A 35 -5.39 -10.86 4.30
C ILE A 35 -5.88 -10.74 5.75
N GLY A 36 -7.15 -10.95 6.02
CA GLY A 36 -7.78 -10.65 7.32
C GLY A 36 -7.16 -11.34 8.52
N ASP A 37 -6.54 -12.50 8.32
CA ASP A 37 -5.93 -13.30 9.39
C ASP A 37 -4.48 -12.87 9.73
N TYR A 38 -3.90 -11.97 8.95
CA TYR A 38 -2.54 -11.47 9.19
C TYR A 38 -2.58 -10.21 10.06
N LYS A 39 -1.71 -10.18 11.06
CA LYS A 39 -1.61 -9.04 11.99
C LYS A 39 -0.93 -7.82 11.36
N HIS A 40 0.04 -8.05 10.49
CA HIS A 40 0.84 -6.99 9.88
C HIS A 40 0.51 -6.86 8.41
N GLN A 41 -0.12 -5.75 8.04
CA GLN A 41 -0.64 -5.55 6.68
C GLN A 41 -0.19 -4.20 6.13
N VAL A 42 0.23 -4.22 4.87
CA VAL A 42 0.47 -3.01 4.07
C VAL A 42 -0.30 -3.16 2.76
N LEU A 43 -1.20 -2.22 2.48
CA LEU A 43 -1.93 -2.15 1.21
C LEU A 43 -1.50 -0.87 0.51
N MET A 44 -1.10 -0.98 -0.74
CA MET A 44 -0.60 0.18 -1.49
C MET A 44 -1.03 0.13 -2.96
N GLY A 45 -1.15 1.29 -3.55
CA GLY A 45 -1.42 1.45 -4.98
C GLY A 45 -2.48 2.49 -5.30
N ASP A 46 -2.88 2.50 -6.56
CA ASP A 46 -3.98 3.32 -7.05
C ASP A 46 -5.31 2.68 -6.66
N MET A 47 -6.00 3.29 -5.72
CA MET A 47 -7.25 2.76 -5.17
C MET A 47 -8.49 3.44 -5.75
N ASN A 48 -8.30 4.41 -6.64
CA ASN A 48 -9.37 5.12 -7.38
C ASN A 48 -10.50 5.67 -6.50
N THR A 49 -10.21 5.96 -5.24
CA THR A 49 -11.14 6.53 -4.27
C THR A 49 -10.38 7.23 -3.14
N HIS A 50 -11.09 7.93 -2.28
CA HIS A 50 -10.51 8.60 -1.12
C HIS A 50 -10.22 7.62 0.02
N ALA A 51 -9.19 7.91 0.82
CA ALA A 51 -8.82 7.10 1.98
C ALA A 51 -9.97 6.93 2.99
N SER A 52 -10.77 7.97 3.21
CA SER A 52 -11.92 7.92 4.11
C SER A 52 -12.97 6.88 3.67
N ASP A 53 -13.22 6.76 2.36
CA ASP A 53 -14.14 5.74 1.83
C ASP A 53 -13.60 4.34 2.04
N LEU A 54 -12.30 4.14 1.87
CA LEU A 54 -11.64 2.85 2.12
C LEU A 54 -11.73 2.43 3.58
N LEU A 55 -11.45 3.35 4.49
CA LEU A 55 -11.37 3.05 5.93
C LEU A 55 -12.72 2.98 6.63
N GLN A 56 -13.73 3.69 6.14
CA GLN A 56 -15.03 3.83 6.80
C GLN A 56 -16.17 3.11 6.08
N ASN A 57 -16.15 3.06 4.76
CA ASN A 57 -17.27 2.64 3.93
C ASN A 57 -16.98 1.41 3.07
N SER A 58 -15.85 0.73 3.28
CA SER A 58 -15.50 -0.48 2.53
C SER A 58 -15.39 -1.71 3.42
N ALA A 59 -15.15 -2.87 2.79
CA ALA A 59 -14.87 -4.10 3.50
C ALA A 59 -13.61 -4.03 4.37
N LEU A 60 -12.72 -3.05 4.14
CA LEU A 60 -11.49 -2.87 4.92
C LEU A 60 -11.72 -2.21 6.30
N ARG A 61 -12.89 -1.66 6.56
CA ARG A 61 -13.17 -0.90 7.79
C ARG A 61 -12.90 -1.67 9.09
N ASP A 62 -13.10 -2.98 9.06
CA ASP A 62 -12.94 -3.82 10.24
C ASP A 62 -11.47 -4.24 10.50
N LEU A 63 -10.56 -3.90 9.61
CA LEU A 63 -9.14 -4.25 9.74
C LEU A 63 -8.36 -3.24 10.60
N GLY A 64 -8.94 -2.10 10.94
CA GLY A 64 -8.28 -1.08 11.76
C GLY A 64 -7.07 -0.43 11.11
N LEU A 65 -7.01 -0.41 9.78
CA LEU A 65 -5.90 0.16 9.05
C LEU A 65 -5.83 1.68 9.20
N LEU A 66 -4.63 2.21 9.15
CA LEU A 66 -4.34 3.64 9.20
C LEU A 66 -3.84 4.11 7.84
N ALA A 67 -4.26 5.31 7.43
CA ALA A 67 -3.79 5.96 6.22
C ALA A 67 -3.02 7.21 6.59
N PRO A 68 -1.70 7.30 6.29
CA PRO A 68 -0.99 8.56 6.42
C PRO A 68 -1.57 9.59 5.46
N GLN A 69 -1.56 10.85 5.87
CA GLN A 69 -1.99 11.94 5.01
C GLN A 69 -0.98 12.13 3.89
N LEU A 70 -1.44 12.06 2.65
CA LEU A 70 -0.62 12.24 1.46
C LEU A 70 -1.08 13.47 0.69
N GLU A 71 -0.12 14.10 0.00
CA GLU A 71 -0.41 15.11 -1.00
C GLU A 71 -1.08 14.47 -2.23
N ALA A 72 -1.70 15.29 -3.07
CA ALA A 72 -2.30 14.82 -4.31
C ALA A 72 -1.25 14.20 -5.25
N THR A 73 -1.64 13.15 -5.94
CA THR A 73 -0.76 12.38 -6.82
C THR A 73 -1.19 12.39 -8.29
N PHE A 74 -2.43 12.79 -8.57
CA PHE A 74 -3.03 12.72 -9.91
C PHE A 74 -3.76 14.02 -10.30
N PRO A 75 -3.66 14.47 -11.54
CA PRO A 75 -2.65 14.07 -12.52
C PRO A 75 -1.25 14.61 -12.18
N SER A 76 -0.20 13.93 -12.59
CA SER A 76 1.17 14.25 -12.17
C SER A 76 1.66 15.65 -12.56
N TRP A 77 1.17 16.18 -13.68
CA TRP A 77 1.51 17.53 -14.16
C TRP A 77 0.79 18.66 -13.42
N ARG A 78 -0.31 18.36 -12.75
CA ARG A 78 -1.08 19.31 -11.92
C ARG A 78 -1.87 18.53 -10.86
N PRO A 79 -1.22 18.03 -9.82
CA PRO A 79 -1.88 17.16 -8.84
C PRO A 79 -3.04 17.84 -8.14
N GLN A 80 -4.21 17.20 -8.17
CA GLN A 80 -5.46 17.69 -7.57
C GLN A 80 -6.18 16.61 -6.76
N ARG A 81 -5.93 15.32 -7.04
CA ARG A 81 -6.62 14.19 -6.41
C ARG A 81 -5.61 13.24 -5.76
N CYS A 82 -5.94 12.78 -4.55
CA CYS A 82 -5.21 11.74 -3.85
C CYS A 82 -5.93 10.40 -4.05
N LEU A 83 -5.48 9.61 -5.03
CA LEU A 83 -6.02 8.30 -5.40
C LEU A 83 -5.08 7.16 -5.04
N ASP A 84 -3.82 7.47 -4.82
CA ASP A 84 -2.77 6.53 -4.47
C ASP A 84 -2.60 6.55 -2.96
N HIS A 85 -2.79 5.39 -2.33
CA HIS A 85 -2.78 5.29 -0.88
C HIS A 85 -1.83 4.20 -0.40
N ILE A 86 -1.38 4.37 0.84
CA ILE A 86 -0.69 3.36 1.62
C ILE A 86 -1.48 3.19 2.91
N LEU A 87 -2.04 2.00 3.11
CA LEU A 87 -2.78 1.65 4.31
C LEU A 87 -1.94 0.70 5.15
N LEU A 88 -1.83 0.96 6.44
CA LEU A 88 -0.92 0.27 7.34
C LEU A 88 -1.66 -0.26 8.56
N SER A 89 -1.30 -1.48 9.00
CA SER A 89 -1.69 -1.97 10.32
C SER A 89 -1.11 -1.09 11.44
N PRO A 90 -1.82 -0.88 12.55
CA PRO A 90 -1.31 -0.11 13.70
C PRO A 90 -0.04 -0.69 14.32
N SER A 91 0.24 -1.98 14.09
CA SER A 91 1.45 -2.67 14.56
C SER A 91 2.72 -2.24 13.84
N LEU A 92 2.61 -1.57 12.70
CA LEU A 92 3.71 -1.05 11.92
C LEU A 92 3.94 0.42 12.27
N THR A 93 5.21 0.82 12.41
CA THR A 93 5.56 2.21 12.68
C THR A 93 5.93 2.91 11.39
N LEU A 94 5.22 4.00 11.09
CA LEU A 94 5.54 4.85 9.94
C LEU A 94 6.76 5.72 10.29
N GLU A 95 7.84 5.57 9.54
CA GLU A 95 9.05 6.37 9.70
C GLU A 95 9.05 7.57 8.76
N LYS A 96 8.65 7.37 7.51
CA LYS A 96 8.63 8.41 6.48
C LYS A 96 7.59 8.08 5.43
N VAL A 97 6.93 9.11 4.92
CA VAL A 97 6.07 9.03 3.76
C VAL A 97 6.27 10.28 2.90
N GLU A 98 6.33 10.10 1.59
CA GLU A 98 6.48 11.21 0.66
C GLU A 98 5.86 10.91 -0.70
N VAL A 99 5.37 11.95 -1.33
CA VAL A 99 5.00 11.96 -2.75
C VAL A 99 6.17 12.55 -3.51
N LEU A 100 6.72 11.79 -4.47
CA LEU A 100 7.89 12.23 -5.22
C LEU A 100 7.48 13.13 -6.39
N ALA A 101 8.11 14.30 -6.50
CA ALA A 101 7.84 15.26 -7.57
C ALA A 101 8.53 14.83 -8.89
N GLN A 102 8.23 13.64 -9.36
CA GLN A 102 8.80 13.06 -10.59
C GLN A 102 7.68 12.56 -11.51
N PRO A 103 7.22 13.38 -12.47
CA PRO A 103 6.08 13.02 -13.34
C PRO A 103 6.52 12.05 -14.46
N ILE A 104 6.88 10.82 -14.06
CA ILE A 104 7.27 9.75 -14.98
C ILE A 104 6.04 9.13 -15.65
N SER A 105 4.91 9.15 -14.97
CA SER A 105 3.61 8.70 -15.47
C SER A 105 2.54 9.74 -15.14
N ASP A 106 1.26 9.43 -15.37
CA ASP A 106 0.14 10.30 -15.01
C ASP A 106 -0.15 10.36 -13.51
N HIS A 107 0.45 9.48 -12.71
CA HIS A 107 0.48 9.55 -11.25
C HIS A 107 1.89 9.87 -10.74
N LEU A 108 1.99 10.62 -9.65
CA LEU A 108 3.24 10.79 -8.94
C LEU A 108 3.55 9.56 -8.08
N PRO A 109 4.81 9.13 -8.00
CA PRO A 109 5.20 8.03 -7.12
C PRO A 109 5.00 8.37 -5.64
N VAL A 110 4.60 7.38 -4.86
CA VAL A 110 4.50 7.45 -3.40
C VAL A 110 5.50 6.48 -2.79
N ALA A 111 6.26 6.95 -1.82
CA ALA A 111 7.23 6.13 -1.09
C ALA A 111 6.94 6.16 0.41
N VAL A 112 7.14 5.04 1.07
CA VAL A 112 6.99 4.90 2.52
C VAL A 112 8.13 4.10 3.10
N GLU A 113 8.60 4.53 4.27
CA GLU A 113 9.51 3.77 5.12
C GLU A 113 8.78 3.38 6.40
N ILE A 114 8.78 2.10 6.72
CA ILE A 114 8.13 1.56 7.90
C ILE A 114 9.14 0.80 8.76
N ARG A 115 8.94 0.85 10.08
CA ARG A 115 9.63 -0.01 11.02
C ARG A 115 8.82 -1.26 11.24
N LEU A 116 9.47 -2.41 11.09
CA LEU A 116 8.86 -3.71 11.34
C LEU A 116 8.83 -4.02 12.84
N PRO A 117 7.79 -4.72 13.32
CA PRO A 117 7.79 -5.19 14.70
C PRO A 117 8.93 -6.18 14.94
N GLY A 118 9.39 -6.27 16.20
CA GLY A 118 10.52 -7.13 16.59
C GLY A 118 10.31 -8.63 16.37
N SER A 119 9.06 -9.06 16.14
CA SER A 119 8.70 -10.43 15.75
C SER A 119 9.11 -10.79 14.31
N LEU A 120 9.34 -9.78 13.46
CA LEU A 120 9.83 -9.94 12.10
C LEU A 120 11.31 -9.65 12.07
N THR A 121 12.12 -10.69 11.82
CA THR A 121 13.57 -10.55 11.68
C THR A 121 13.93 -10.17 10.25
N ALA A 122 15.08 -9.52 10.09
CA ALA A 122 15.63 -9.18 8.77
C ALA A 122 15.80 -10.42 7.87
N ASP A 123 16.01 -11.58 8.44
CA ASP A 123 16.17 -12.86 7.74
C ASP A 123 14.87 -13.33 7.06
N ALA A 124 13.73 -12.82 7.49
CA ALA A 124 12.43 -13.12 6.88
C ALA A 124 12.18 -12.32 5.60
N LEU A 125 12.99 -11.30 5.32
CA LEU A 125 12.88 -10.48 4.13
C LEU A 125 13.72 -11.09 3.00
N PRO A 126 13.15 -11.26 1.79
CA PRO A 126 13.95 -11.67 0.65
C PRO A 126 15.03 -10.61 0.39
N ALA A 127 16.26 -11.06 0.16
CA ALA A 127 17.31 -10.18 -0.30
C ALA A 127 16.83 -9.50 -1.60
N LEU A 128 16.81 -8.16 -1.60
CA LEU A 128 16.60 -7.40 -2.82
C LEU A 128 17.84 -7.63 -3.68
N SER A 129 17.74 -8.53 -4.64
CA SER A 129 18.77 -8.62 -5.67
C SER A 129 18.80 -7.27 -6.39
N PRO A 130 19.96 -6.63 -6.49
CA PRO A 130 20.07 -5.41 -7.28
C PRO A 130 19.61 -5.73 -8.70
N ALA A 131 18.75 -4.88 -9.22
CA ALA A 131 18.34 -4.99 -10.61
C ALA A 131 19.59 -5.07 -11.48
N PRO A 132 19.64 -5.96 -12.50
CA PRO A 132 20.78 -6.01 -13.39
C PRO A 132 20.96 -4.61 -13.98
N ARG A 133 22.16 -4.06 -13.79
CA ARG A 133 22.52 -2.80 -14.43
C ARG A 133 22.43 -3.05 -15.92
N GLY A 134 21.44 -2.45 -16.56
CA GLY A 134 21.35 -2.47 -17.99
C GLY A 134 22.66 -1.93 -18.57
N THR A 135 23.40 -2.79 -19.23
CA THR A 135 24.51 -2.35 -20.09
C THR A 135 23.86 -1.64 -21.25
N HIS A 136 23.90 -0.31 -21.21
CA HIS A 136 23.67 0.48 -22.41
C HIS A 136 24.91 0.35 -23.27
N GLU A 137 24.82 -0.44 -24.33
CA GLU A 137 25.67 -0.28 -25.48
C GLU A 137 25.17 0.89 -26.33
#